data_5cadc2789104ca83bafa5ae0f31b75f1
#
_entry.id   5cadc2789104ca83bafa5ae0f31b75f1
#
_cell.length_a   1.000
_cell.length_b   1.000
_cell.length_c   1.000
_cell.angle_alpha   90.00
_cell.angle_beta   90.00
_cell.angle_gamma   90.00
#
_symmetry.space_group_name_H-M   'P 1'
#
loop_
_entity.id
_entity.type
_entity.pdbx_description
1 polymer ?
#
loop_
_entity_poly.entity_id
_entity_poly.type
_entity_poly.pdbx_seq_one_letter_code
_entity_poly.pdbx_strand_id
1 'polypeptide(L)'
;MNGKLFFIPLISSLILGPIFADPLKNYDAEISEYTNKDSSFFSDKEERKIKQLFSQSPENWQEEKYSLNYHKDKSNLELPSFINVNKIISSRIVSHSGIIYKNYVVKPKDTLSKIARDMKTSVPKIISANGLKKNTMLQVGQNISVPIQVRNASREKVEFRKLFVHPVLNAKITSRYGRRKDPFHTGSRGFHTGLDFASAQGAPILAVADGIVSFAGVNGGYGNTVIVDHENGYKTMYAHCSKITIDQGTKVSAGTVIGAIGRTGSATGPHLHFEVFLNGNRVNPEAALKKSLKIVTPLDPGKFARL
;
A
#
# COMPACT_ATOMS: atom_id res chain seq x y z
N MET A 1 -33.04 51.43 34.21
CA MET A 1 -32.52 50.48 35.25
C MET A 1 -31.61 49.49 34.59
N ASN A 2 -30.40 49.48 35.08
CA ASN A 2 -29.19 48.91 34.46
C ASN A 2 -29.13 47.39 34.57
N GLY A 3 -28.79 46.72 33.43
CA GLY A 3 -28.35 45.32 33.43
C GLY A 3 -27.21 45.16 32.45
N LYS A 4 -25.95 45.25 32.93
CA LYS A 4 -24.75 45.02 32.14
C LYS A 4 -24.55 43.50 31.96
N LEU A 5 -24.61 43.02 30.72
CA LEU A 5 -24.09 41.74 30.31
C LEU A 5 -22.62 41.88 29.94
N PHE A 6 -21.75 41.17 30.62
CA PHE A 6 -20.34 41.02 30.27
C PHE A 6 -20.22 40.04 29.09
N PHE A 7 -19.74 40.53 27.98
CA PHE A 7 -19.25 39.73 26.87
C PHE A 7 -17.79 39.38 27.12
N ILE A 8 -17.51 38.08 27.19
CA ILE A 8 -16.15 37.55 27.12
C ILE A 8 -15.86 37.24 25.66
N PRO A 9 -14.83 37.79 25.03
CA PRO A 9 -14.49 37.41 23.66
C PRO A 9 -13.69 36.09 23.71
N LEU A 10 -14.25 35.07 23.12
CA LEU A 10 -13.54 33.84 22.79
C LEU A 10 -12.62 34.12 21.60
N ILE A 11 -11.34 34.23 21.86
CA ILE A 11 -10.32 34.24 20.82
C ILE A 11 -10.07 32.77 20.44
N SER A 12 -10.65 32.35 19.34
CA SER A 12 -10.25 31.12 18.65
C SER A 12 -9.61 31.47 17.31
N SER A 13 -8.34 31.82 17.33
CA SER A 13 -7.50 31.86 16.15
C SER A 13 -6.95 30.46 15.89
N LEU A 14 -7.75 29.59 15.28
CA LEU A 14 -7.26 28.39 14.63
C LEU A 14 -6.77 28.81 13.25
N ILE A 15 -5.47 29.00 13.13
CA ILE A 15 -4.77 29.07 11.84
C ILE A 15 -4.81 27.67 11.23
N LEU A 16 -5.79 27.45 10.34
CA LEU A 16 -5.77 26.35 9.40
C LEU A 16 -4.86 26.76 8.25
N GLY A 17 -3.56 26.47 8.37
CA GLY A 17 -2.67 26.41 7.21
C GLY A 17 -3.10 25.27 6.29
N PRO A 18 -2.92 25.39 4.97
CA PRO A 18 -3.32 24.35 4.03
C PRO A 18 -2.44 23.11 4.20
N ILE A 19 -2.96 22.08 4.86
CA ILE A 19 -2.38 20.74 4.85
C ILE A 19 -2.81 20.10 3.52
N PHE A 20 -2.19 20.53 2.42
CA PHE A 20 -2.06 19.77 1.20
C PHE A 20 -0.61 19.28 1.10
N ALA A 21 -0.18 18.48 2.08
CA ALA A 21 0.95 17.60 1.87
C ALA A 21 0.44 16.44 1.01
N ASP A 22 1.01 16.30 -0.18
CA ASP A 22 0.80 15.14 -1.05
C ASP A 22 1.09 13.86 -0.25
N PRO A 23 0.06 13.04 0.09
CA PRO A 23 0.28 11.86 0.91
C PRO A 23 1.23 10.85 0.25
N LEU A 24 1.52 11.01 -1.04
CA LEU A 24 2.38 10.11 -1.82
C LEU A 24 3.87 10.50 -1.74
N LYS A 25 4.20 11.78 -1.47
CA LYS A 25 5.61 12.19 -1.29
C LYS A 25 6.27 11.58 -0.04
N ASN A 26 5.48 11.37 1.00
CA ASN A 26 5.99 10.75 2.22
C ASN A 26 6.18 9.23 2.08
N TYR A 27 5.44 8.55 1.20
CA TYR A 27 5.55 7.10 1.03
C TYR A 27 6.83 6.68 0.28
N ASP A 28 7.23 7.43 -0.74
CA ASP A 28 8.48 7.14 -1.47
C ASP A 28 9.71 7.48 -0.59
N ALA A 29 9.61 8.49 0.28
CA ALA A 29 10.64 8.83 1.26
C ALA A 29 10.75 7.76 2.36
N GLU A 30 9.65 7.24 2.90
CA GLU A 30 9.67 6.16 3.89
C GLU A 30 10.23 4.85 3.32
N ILE A 31 9.93 4.50 2.07
CA ILE A 31 10.49 3.30 1.43
C ILE A 31 12.00 3.49 1.17
N SER A 32 12.43 4.67 0.73
CA SER A 32 13.85 4.96 0.51
C SER A 32 14.63 5.07 1.83
N GLU A 33 14.00 5.54 2.90
CA GLU A 33 14.60 5.62 4.23
C GLU A 33 14.76 4.23 4.88
N TYR A 34 13.85 3.29 4.61
CA TYR A 34 13.95 1.89 5.04
C TYR A 34 14.96 1.06 4.24
N THR A 35 15.30 1.48 3.02
CA THR A 35 16.31 0.79 2.20
C THR A 35 17.71 1.38 2.34
N ASN A 36 17.85 2.62 2.84
CA ASN A 36 19.14 3.36 2.90
C ASN A 36 19.65 3.71 4.31
N LYS A 37 18.87 3.50 5.38
CA LYS A 37 19.34 3.73 6.76
C LYS A 37 19.04 2.49 7.61
N ASP A 38 20.10 1.87 8.07
CA ASP A 38 20.21 0.75 8.99
C ASP A 38 20.38 -0.64 8.37
N SER A 39 21.54 -0.83 7.73
CA SER A 39 22.12 -2.16 7.42
C SER A 39 22.45 -3.00 8.67
N SER A 40 22.22 -2.49 9.88
CA SER A 40 22.48 -3.21 11.14
C SER A 40 21.28 -3.90 11.77
N PHE A 41 20.06 -3.75 11.19
CA PHE A 41 18.84 -4.32 11.75
C PHE A 41 18.48 -5.71 11.23
N PHE A 42 19.07 -6.13 10.12
CA PHE A 42 18.85 -7.46 9.52
C PHE A 42 20.13 -8.26 9.60
N SER A 43 20.03 -9.53 9.99
CA SER A 43 21.13 -10.46 9.81
C SER A 43 21.41 -10.61 8.31
N ASP A 44 22.66 -10.82 7.91
CA ASP A 44 23.06 -11.05 6.50
C ASP A 44 22.23 -12.12 5.79
N LYS A 45 21.64 -13.03 6.55
CA LYS A 45 20.75 -14.09 6.07
C LYS A 45 19.35 -13.55 5.71
N GLU A 46 18.85 -12.58 6.45
CA GLU A 46 17.54 -11.93 6.20
C GLU A 46 17.66 -10.93 5.05
N GLU A 47 18.77 -10.21 4.97
CA GLU A 47 19.06 -9.31 3.83
C GLU A 47 19.19 -10.07 2.51
N ARG A 48 19.88 -11.23 2.51
CA ARG A 48 19.94 -12.10 1.34
C ARG A 48 18.57 -12.64 0.94
N LYS A 49 17.73 -12.99 1.91
CA LYS A 49 16.36 -13.47 1.67
C LYS A 49 15.47 -12.37 1.12
N ILE A 50 15.63 -11.14 1.60
CA ILE A 50 14.93 -9.95 1.09
C ILE A 50 15.41 -9.62 -0.33
N LYS A 51 16.73 -9.58 -0.57
CA LYS A 51 17.31 -9.39 -1.91
C LYS A 51 16.88 -10.50 -2.87
N GLN A 52 16.78 -11.74 -2.42
CA GLN A 52 16.30 -12.88 -3.22
C GLN A 52 14.80 -12.78 -3.54
N LEU A 53 13.97 -12.25 -2.63
CA LEU A 53 12.56 -11.97 -2.87
C LEU A 53 12.35 -10.80 -3.85
N PHE A 54 13.26 -9.82 -3.89
CA PHE A 54 13.19 -8.69 -4.81
C PHE A 54 13.97 -8.90 -6.12
N SER A 55 14.93 -9.84 -6.16
CA SER A 55 15.66 -10.19 -7.37
C SER A 55 14.96 -11.23 -8.23
N GLN A 56 13.91 -11.87 -7.73
CA GLN A 56 13.03 -12.64 -8.58
C GLN A 56 12.20 -11.65 -9.40
N SER A 57 12.60 -11.47 -10.65
CA SER A 57 11.85 -10.69 -11.63
C SER A 57 10.43 -11.24 -11.74
N PRO A 58 9.44 -10.42 -12.17
CA PRO A 58 8.08 -10.87 -12.40
C PRO A 58 7.96 -12.06 -13.36
N GLU A 59 9.03 -12.46 -14.01
CA GLU A 59 9.08 -13.58 -14.96
C GLU A 59 8.93 -14.96 -14.30
N ASN A 60 9.11 -15.08 -12.97
CA ASN A 60 8.99 -16.36 -12.25
C ASN A 60 7.70 -16.52 -11.43
N TRP A 61 6.65 -15.80 -11.76
CA TRP A 61 5.33 -16.07 -11.22
C TRP A 61 4.68 -17.24 -11.96
N GLN A 62 5.08 -18.44 -11.56
CA GLN A 62 4.44 -19.74 -11.82
C GLN A 62 3.64 -19.84 -13.12
N GLU A 63 4.33 -20.14 -14.19
CA GLU A 63 3.77 -20.64 -15.44
C GLU A 63 3.00 -21.98 -15.28
N GLU A 64 3.05 -22.63 -14.12
CA GLU A 64 2.65 -24.02 -13.98
C GLU A 64 1.15 -24.27 -13.78
N LYS A 65 0.28 -23.27 -13.64
CA LYS A 65 -1.15 -23.57 -13.41
C LYS A 65 -2.15 -22.94 -14.38
N TYR A 66 -1.72 -22.07 -15.26
CA TYR A 66 -2.60 -21.44 -16.26
C TYR A 66 -1.96 -21.41 -17.64
N SER A 67 -1.38 -22.51 -18.10
CA SER A 67 -1.29 -22.79 -19.51
C SER A 67 -2.70 -23.14 -19.99
N LEU A 68 -3.56 -22.12 -20.04
CA LEU A 68 -4.72 -22.17 -20.91
C LEU A 68 -4.18 -22.41 -22.29
N ASN A 69 -4.48 -23.59 -22.87
CA ASN A 69 -4.27 -23.91 -24.27
C ASN A 69 -5.08 -22.96 -25.14
N TYR A 70 -4.62 -21.70 -25.22
CA TYR A 70 -5.28 -20.59 -25.92
C TYR A 70 -5.19 -20.73 -27.45
N HIS A 71 -4.63 -21.85 -27.94
CA HIS A 71 -4.24 -21.96 -29.35
C HIS A 71 -5.14 -22.80 -30.24
N LYS A 72 -6.27 -23.37 -29.82
CA LYS A 72 -6.97 -24.32 -30.67
C LYS A 72 -8.44 -24.11 -31.02
N ASP A 73 -9.18 -23.20 -30.36
CA ASP A 73 -10.57 -23.03 -30.83
C ASP A 73 -11.06 -21.59 -30.65
N LYS A 74 -11.23 -20.87 -31.78
CA LYS A 74 -11.55 -19.43 -31.78
C LYS A 74 -13.05 -19.12 -31.70
N SER A 75 -13.94 -20.10 -31.69
CA SER A 75 -15.35 -19.84 -31.94
C SER A 75 -16.26 -19.73 -30.70
N ASN A 76 -15.85 -20.23 -29.50
CA ASN A 76 -16.72 -20.21 -28.32
C ASN A 76 -15.94 -20.12 -27.01
N LEU A 77 -14.91 -19.28 -26.90
CA LEU A 77 -14.20 -19.12 -25.62
C LEU A 77 -15.04 -18.25 -24.67
N GLU A 78 -15.70 -18.89 -23.73
CA GLU A 78 -16.27 -18.18 -22.57
C GLU A 78 -15.13 -17.67 -21.69
N LEU A 79 -15.05 -16.36 -21.52
CA LEU A 79 -14.10 -15.75 -20.61
C LEU A 79 -14.52 -16.06 -19.16
N PRO A 80 -13.58 -16.44 -18.29
CA PRO A 80 -13.88 -16.56 -16.87
C PRO A 80 -14.32 -15.19 -16.32
N SER A 81 -15.26 -15.19 -15.39
CA SER A 81 -15.71 -13.93 -14.76
C SER A 81 -14.66 -13.31 -13.82
N PHE A 82 -13.74 -14.14 -13.32
CA PHE A 82 -12.72 -13.74 -12.34
C PHE A 82 -11.46 -14.57 -12.47
N ILE A 83 -10.30 -13.91 -12.27
CA ILE A 83 -8.99 -14.56 -12.17
C ILE A 83 -8.40 -14.21 -10.82
N ASN A 84 -8.04 -15.22 -10.02
CA ASN A 84 -7.43 -15.00 -8.71
C ASN A 84 -6.06 -14.36 -8.87
N VAL A 85 -5.89 -13.18 -8.29
CA VAL A 85 -4.65 -12.42 -8.31
C VAL A 85 -4.21 -12.15 -6.88
N ASN A 86 -2.97 -12.51 -6.54
CA ASN A 86 -2.44 -12.26 -5.22
C ASN A 86 -1.88 -10.84 -5.13
N LYS A 87 -2.52 -10.00 -4.29
CA LYS A 87 -2.06 -8.64 -4.01
C LYS A 87 -0.98 -8.58 -2.90
N ILE A 88 -0.85 -9.63 -2.09
CA ILE A 88 0.08 -9.63 -0.95
C ILE A 88 1.50 -9.92 -1.46
N ILE A 89 2.40 -8.95 -1.30
CA ILE A 89 3.81 -9.08 -1.62
C ILE A 89 4.54 -9.75 -0.46
N SER A 90 4.27 -9.31 0.77
CA SER A 90 4.87 -9.86 1.98
C SER A 90 3.99 -9.59 3.20
N SER A 91 4.14 -10.42 4.22
CA SER A 91 3.47 -10.26 5.51
C SER A 91 4.41 -10.69 6.63
N ARG A 92 4.50 -9.89 7.69
CA ARG A 92 5.31 -10.19 8.88
C ARG A 92 4.63 -9.68 10.14
N ILE A 93 4.94 -10.34 11.28
CA ILE A 93 4.57 -9.84 12.59
C ILE A 93 5.74 -9.07 13.15
N VAL A 94 5.51 -7.82 13.54
CA VAL A 94 6.47 -6.95 14.19
C VAL A 94 6.08 -6.85 15.66
N SER A 95 7.05 -7.11 16.55
CA SER A 95 6.86 -6.99 18.00
C SER A 95 7.63 -5.77 18.46
N HIS A 96 6.96 -4.89 19.16
CA HIS A 96 7.56 -3.71 19.75
C HIS A 96 7.84 -3.94 21.22
N SER A 97 9.02 -3.56 21.68
CA SER A 97 9.33 -3.48 23.10
C SER A 97 9.02 -2.07 23.60
N GLY A 98 8.35 -2.00 24.72
CA GLY A 98 8.00 -0.73 25.34
C GLY A 98 8.56 -0.61 26.75
N ILE A 99 8.55 0.61 27.29
CA ILE A 99 8.82 0.88 28.70
C ILE A 99 7.51 1.24 29.36
N ILE A 100 7.11 0.48 30.37
CA ILE A 100 6.00 0.84 31.25
C ILE A 100 6.56 1.35 32.58
N TYR A 101 5.86 2.29 33.19
CA TYR A 101 6.22 2.85 34.49
C TYR A 101 5.31 2.24 35.53
N LYS A 102 5.93 1.52 36.51
CA LYS A 102 5.20 0.92 37.63
C LYS A 102 5.44 1.72 38.88
N ASN A 103 4.37 2.15 39.55
CA ASN A 103 4.48 2.75 40.86
C ASN A 103 4.95 1.70 41.90
N TYR A 104 5.97 2.02 42.63
CA TYR A 104 6.56 1.20 43.68
C TYR A 104 6.64 1.95 45.00
N VAL A 105 6.08 1.39 46.05
CA VAL A 105 6.18 1.92 47.40
C VAL A 105 7.41 1.32 48.07
N VAL A 106 8.36 2.17 48.43
CA VAL A 106 9.61 1.77 49.06
C VAL A 106 9.35 1.08 50.38
N LYS A 107 9.90 -0.11 50.57
CA LYS A 107 9.79 -0.95 51.77
C LYS A 107 11.02 -0.79 52.68
N PRO A 108 10.93 -1.19 53.99
CA PRO A 108 12.11 -1.25 54.83
C PRO A 108 13.23 -2.09 54.20
N LYS A 109 14.48 -1.58 54.32
CA LYS A 109 15.70 -2.19 53.74
C LYS A 109 15.77 -2.22 52.21
N ASP A 110 14.91 -1.47 51.50
CA ASP A 110 15.05 -1.30 50.07
C ASP A 110 16.17 -0.33 49.71
N THR A 111 16.87 -0.63 48.66
CA THR A 111 17.84 0.23 47.97
C THR A 111 17.51 0.33 46.50
N LEU A 112 17.95 1.39 45.84
CA LEU A 112 17.78 1.53 44.39
C LEU A 112 18.31 0.31 43.62
N SER A 113 19.44 -0.25 44.07
CA SER A 113 20.05 -1.45 43.45
C SER A 113 19.20 -2.70 43.65
N LYS A 114 18.59 -2.88 44.82
CA LYS A 114 17.71 -4.00 45.11
C LYS A 114 16.44 -3.89 44.28
N ILE A 115 15.79 -2.72 44.28
CA ILE A 115 14.58 -2.48 43.50
C ILE A 115 14.85 -2.68 41.97
N ALA A 116 15.99 -2.15 41.48
CA ALA A 116 16.37 -2.31 40.09
C ALA A 116 16.52 -3.78 39.69
N ARG A 117 17.18 -4.58 40.54
CA ARG A 117 17.37 -6.02 40.31
C ARG A 117 16.03 -6.77 40.35
N ASP A 118 15.22 -6.54 41.36
CA ASP A 118 13.95 -7.25 41.60
C ASP A 118 12.92 -6.92 40.51
N MET A 119 12.95 -5.69 39.97
CA MET A 119 12.07 -5.21 38.90
C MET A 119 12.67 -5.36 37.49
N LYS A 120 13.83 -6.03 37.35
CA LYS A 120 14.53 -6.26 36.07
C LYS A 120 14.74 -4.97 35.25
N THR A 121 15.20 -3.92 35.93
CA THR A 121 15.54 -2.62 35.35
C THR A 121 16.95 -2.19 35.80
N SER A 122 17.32 -0.90 35.66
CA SER A 122 18.61 -0.39 36.09
C SER A 122 18.45 0.84 36.96
N VAL A 123 19.40 1.00 37.90
CA VAL A 123 19.43 2.16 38.82
C VAL A 123 19.41 3.50 38.08
N PRO A 124 20.19 3.72 37.00
CA PRO A 124 20.13 4.97 36.25
C PRO A 124 18.75 5.27 35.68
N LYS A 125 18.02 4.25 35.21
CA LYS A 125 16.65 4.44 34.70
C LYS A 125 15.67 4.85 35.79
N ILE A 126 15.78 4.28 37.00
CA ILE A 126 14.95 4.69 38.15
C ILE A 126 15.27 6.12 38.55
N ILE A 127 16.55 6.47 38.62
CA ILE A 127 17.02 7.83 38.96
C ILE A 127 16.43 8.84 37.97
N SER A 128 16.58 8.59 36.67
CA SER A 128 16.07 9.47 35.61
C SER A 128 14.56 9.61 35.66
N ALA A 129 13.82 8.50 35.85
CA ALA A 129 12.37 8.51 35.92
C ALA A 129 11.77 9.29 37.10
N ASN A 130 12.55 9.51 38.17
CA ASN A 130 12.09 10.16 39.38
C ASN A 130 12.84 11.48 39.70
N GLY A 131 13.73 11.94 38.83
CA GLY A 131 14.54 13.12 39.10
C GLY A 131 15.45 13.01 40.32
N LEU A 132 15.86 11.77 40.69
CA LEU A 132 16.68 11.51 41.86
C LEU A 132 18.17 11.79 41.59
N LYS A 133 18.95 12.02 42.66
CA LYS A 133 20.41 12.06 42.55
C LYS A 133 21.00 10.66 42.80
N LYS A 134 22.20 10.40 42.27
CA LYS A 134 22.85 9.08 42.34
C LYS A 134 22.97 8.52 43.79
N ASN A 135 23.08 9.39 44.78
CA ASN A 135 23.25 9.01 46.20
C ASN A 135 21.99 9.31 47.03
N THR A 136 20.82 9.43 46.41
CA THR A 136 19.57 9.67 47.12
C THR A 136 19.23 8.48 48.02
N MET A 137 19.06 8.73 49.33
CA MET A 137 18.49 7.76 50.25
C MET A 137 16.98 7.70 50.04
N LEU A 138 16.45 6.51 49.86
CA LEU A 138 15.00 6.27 49.73
C LEU A 138 14.37 6.29 51.15
N GLN A 139 13.18 6.88 51.25
CA GLN A 139 12.39 6.85 52.49
C GLN A 139 11.37 5.71 52.41
N VAL A 140 11.18 4.97 53.49
CA VAL A 140 10.13 3.95 53.60
C VAL A 140 8.77 4.61 53.41
N GLY A 141 7.93 4.02 52.53
CA GLY A 141 6.65 4.60 52.14
C GLY A 141 6.73 5.58 50.97
N GLN A 142 7.93 5.97 50.53
CA GLN A 142 8.09 6.81 49.33
C GLN A 142 7.57 6.09 48.06
N ASN A 143 6.79 6.79 47.27
CA ASN A 143 6.40 6.32 45.95
C ASN A 143 7.47 6.68 44.92
N ILE A 144 7.93 5.70 44.17
CA ILE A 144 8.85 5.89 43.05
C ILE A 144 8.30 5.23 41.80
N SER A 145 8.56 5.84 40.63
CA SER A 145 8.22 5.32 39.32
C SER A 145 9.36 4.44 38.82
N VAL A 146 9.08 3.15 38.61
CA VAL A 146 10.08 2.18 38.15
C VAL A 146 9.84 1.82 36.70
N PRO A 147 10.75 2.19 35.78
CA PRO A 147 10.62 1.85 34.35
C PRO A 147 10.99 0.39 34.15
N ILE A 148 10.05 -0.37 33.62
CA ILE A 148 10.20 -1.79 33.31
C ILE A 148 10.15 -1.99 31.79
N GLN A 149 11.12 -2.70 31.23
CA GLN A 149 11.13 -3.08 29.85
C GLN A 149 10.15 -4.24 29.63
N VAL A 150 9.11 -4.02 28.84
CA VAL A 150 8.17 -5.06 28.46
C VAL A 150 8.49 -5.50 27.04
N ARG A 151 8.83 -6.77 26.86
CA ARG A 151 8.94 -7.38 25.54
C ARG A 151 7.53 -7.65 25.00
N ASN A 152 7.33 -7.39 23.72
CA ASN A 152 6.02 -7.56 23.05
C ASN A 152 4.91 -6.68 23.67
N ALA A 153 5.22 -5.43 24.02
CA ALA A 153 4.23 -4.46 24.51
C ALA A 153 3.09 -4.24 23.50
N SER A 154 3.41 -4.33 22.22
CA SER A 154 2.44 -4.41 21.12
C SER A 154 2.97 -5.33 20.02
N ARG A 155 2.05 -5.93 19.30
CA ARG A 155 2.35 -6.70 18.09
C ARG A 155 1.52 -6.13 16.96
N GLU A 156 2.10 -6.07 15.81
CA GLU A 156 1.46 -5.57 14.60
C GLU A 156 1.72 -6.54 13.45
N LYS A 157 0.70 -6.78 12.65
CA LYS A 157 0.83 -7.45 11.36
C LYS A 157 1.10 -6.37 10.32
N VAL A 158 2.27 -6.43 9.71
CA VAL A 158 2.64 -5.54 8.61
C VAL A 158 2.54 -6.32 7.32
N GLU A 159 1.68 -5.87 6.43
CA GLU A 159 1.50 -6.43 5.09
C GLU A 159 1.89 -5.40 4.05
N PHE A 160 2.62 -5.85 3.02
CA PHE A 160 2.83 -5.09 1.81
C PHE A 160 1.96 -5.68 0.71
N ARG A 161 1.08 -4.88 0.12
CA ARG A 161 0.17 -5.28 -0.96
C ARG A 161 0.37 -4.40 -2.16
N LYS A 162 0.32 -4.96 -3.36
CA LYS A 162 0.25 -4.14 -4.58
C LYS A 162 -1.00 -3.28 -4.55
N LEU A 163 -0.85 -2.01 -4.95
CA LEU A 163 -1.99 -1.13 -5.14
C LEU A 163 -2.86 -1.65 -6.30
N PHE A 164 -2.21 -2.01 -7.40
CA PHE A 164 -2.82 -2.55 -8.60
C PHE A 164 -2.22 -3.91 -8.97
N VAL A 165 -3.07 -4.83 -9.43
CA VAL A 165 -2.63 -6.05 -10.11
C VAL A 165 -2.40 -5.76 -11.59
N HIS A 166 -1.79 -6.68 -12.33
CA HIS A 166 -1.55 -6.48 -13.76
C HIS A 166 -2.87 -6.60 -14.56
N PRO A 167 -3.16 -5.67 -15.49
CA PRO A 167 -4.43 -5.66 -16.23
C PRO A 167 -4.57 -6.81 -17.25
N VAL A 168 -3.47 -7.37 -17.74
CA VAL A 168 -3.43 -8.50 -18.67
C VAL A 168 -2.30 -9.43 -18.28
N LEU A 169 -2.59 -10.70 -18.04
CA LEU A 169 -1.57 -11.68 -17.68
C LEU A 169 -0.63 -11.94 -18.85
N ASN A 170 0.66 -12.09 -18.58
CA ASN A 170 1.71 -12.44 -19.55
C ASN A 170 1.78 -11.53 -20.79
N ALA A 171 1.27 -10.29 -20.69
CA ALA A 171 1.31 -9.34 -21.77
C ALA A 171 2.65 -8.59 -21.84
N LYS A 172 3.11 -8.34 -23.08
CA LYS A 172 4.30 -7.54 -23.35
C LYS A 172 3.95 -6.07 -23.45
N ILE A 173 4.69 -5.19 -22.74
CA ILE A 173 4.59 -3.74 -22.95
C ILE A 173 5.17 -3.39 -24.31
N THR A 174 4.35 -2.81 -25.18
CA THR A 174 4.76 -2.40 -26.53
C THR A 174 4.92 -0.90 -26.69
N SER A 175 4.24 -0.11 -25.86
CA SER A 175 4.40 1.34 -25.87
C SER A 175 4.20 1.92 -24.49
N ARG A 176 5.13 2.79 -24.08
CA ARG A 176 5.14 3.41 -22.75
C ARG A 176 4.48 4.79 -22.76
N TYR A 177 4.04 5.21 -21.60
CA TYR A 177 3.56 6.55 -21.32
C TYR A 177 4.64 7.61 -21.62
N GLY A 178 4.25 8.70 -22.27
CA GLY A 178 5.12 9.82 -22.52
C GLY A 178 5.31 10.18 -24.00
N ARG A 179 6.29 11.01 -24.28
CA ARG A 179 6.57 11.47 -25.64
C ARG A 179 7.12 10.34 -26.51
N ARG A 180 6.50 10.12 -27.67
CA ARG A 180 6.92 9.12 -28.66
C ARG A 180 6.72 9.63 -30.10
N LYS A 181 7.22 8.88 -31.10
CA LYS A 181 6.82 9.08 -32.49
C LYS A 181 5.33 8.74 -32.61
N ASP A 182 4.59 9.57 -33.34
CA ASP A 182 3.18 9.33 -33.62
C ASP A 182 3.04 8.10 -34.51
N PRO A 183 2.29 7.06 -34.09
CA PRO A 183 2.13 5.85 -34.91
C PRO A 183 1.24 6.05 -36.14
N PHE A 184 0.49 7.16 -36.19
CA PHE A 184 -0.47 7.44 -37.30
C PHE A 184 0.03 8.53 -38.25
N HIS A 185 0.98 9.38 -37.82
CA HIS A 185 1.52 10.47 -38.62
C HIS A 185 3.05 10.40 -38.66
N THR A 186 3.58 9.97 -39.84
CA THR A 186 5.02 9.88 -40.05
C THR A 186 5.70 11.24 -39.88
N GLY A 187 6.76 11.30 -39.09
CA GLY A 187 7.56 12.50 -38.85
C GLY A 187 7.07 13.38 -37.68
N SER A 188 5.89 13.16 -37.13
CA SER A 188 5.41 13.89 -35.95
C SER A 188 5.73 13.17 -34.65
N ARG A 189 5.74 13.95 -33.56
CA ARG A 189 5.85 13.44 -32.19
C ARG A 189 4.54 13.68 -31.46
N GLY A 190 4.01 12.64 -30.84
CA GLY A 190 2.82 12.71 -30.00
C GLY A 190 3.15 12.40 -28.53
N PHE A 191 2.17 12.60 -27.68
CA PHE A 191 2.24 12.19 -26.28
C PHE A 191 1.32 10.98 -26.06
N HIS A 192 1.87 9.86 -25.64
CA HIS A 192 1.12 8.65 -25.31
C HIS A 192 0.59 8.78 -23.88
N THR A 193 -0.73 8.81 -23.74
CA THR A 193 -1.42 9.05 -22.45
C THR A 193 -1.57 7.81 -21.59
N GLY A 194 -1.16 6.64 -22.11
CA GLY A 194 -1.31 5.35 -21.46
C GLY A 194 -0.10 4.43 -21.59
N LEU A 195 -0.34 3.18 -21.33
CA LEU A 195 0.59 2.06 -21.44
C LEU A 195 -0.06 1.00 -22.32
N ASP A 196 0.62 0.58 -23.39
CA ASP A 196 0.06 -0.41 -24.32
C ASP A 196 0.62 -1.80 -24.00
N PHE A 197 -0.29 -2.76 -23.82
CA PHE A 197 0.00 -4.17 -23.56
C PHE A 197 -0.43 -5.02 -24.75
N ALA A 198 0.54 -5.57 -25.50
CA ALA A 198 0.24 -6.53 -26.55
C ALA A 198 -0.06 -7.90 -25.95
N SER A 199 -1.14 -8.51 -26.42
CA SER A 199 -1.53 -9.87 -26.11
C SER A 199 -2.40 -10.44 -27.25
N ALA A 200 -2.73 -11.72 -27.18
CA ALA A 200 -3.62 -12.33 -28.17
C ALA A 200 -5.00 -11.63 -28.16
N GLN A 201 -5.59 -11.45 -29.32
CA GLN A 201 -6.97 -10.96 -29.44
C GLN A 201 -7.90 -11.91 -28.67
N GLY A 202 -8.80 -11.35 -27.85
CA GLY A 202 -9.70 -12.12 -26.99
C GLY A 202 -9.12 -12.48 -25.63
N ALA A 203 -7.83 -12.21 -25.35
CA ALA A 203 -7.27 -12.42 -24.02
C ALA A 203 -7.99 -11.57 -22.95
N PRO A 204 -8.21 -12.10 -21.74
CA PRO A 204 -8.97 -11.40 -20.70
C PRO A 204 -8.27 -10.12 -20.21
N ILE A 205 -9.06 -9.07 -20.06
CA ILE A 205 -8.66 -7.80 -19.43
C ILE A 205 -9.22 -7.79 -18.01
N LEU A 206 -8.37 -7.52 -17.03
CA LEU A 206 -8.67 -7.58 -15.61
C LEU A 206 -8.81 -6.19 -15.00
N ALA A 207 -9.78 -5.99 -14.12
CA ALA A 207 -9.80 -4.86 -13.22
C ALA A 207 -8.55 -4.91 -12.32
N VAL A 208 -7.77 -3.84 -12.32
CA VAL A 208 -6.49 -3.80 -11.56
C VAL A 208 -6.67 -3.66 -10.06
N ALA A 209 -7.82 -3.17 -9.61
CA ALA A 209 -8.18 -2.98 -8.20
C ALA A 209 -9.70 -3.07 -8.02
N ASP A 210 -10.13 -3.14 -6.77
CA ASP A 210 -11.52 -3.05 -6.40
C ASP A 210 -12.08 -1.68 -6.78
N GLY A 211 -13.34 -1.60 -7.19
CA GLY A 211 -13.94 -0.34 -7.64
C GLY A 211 -15.35 -0.50 -8.19
N ILE A 212 -15.81 0.55 -8.86
CA ILE A 212 -17.11 0.60 -9.53
C ILE A 212 -16.88 1.01 -10.98
N VAL A 213 -17.50 0.29 -11.92
CA VAL A 213 -17.45 0.64 -13.35
C VAL A 213 -18.20 1.94 -13.57
N SER A 214 -17.50 3.02 -13.90
CA SER A 214 -18.09 4.33 -14.17
C SER A 214 -18.46 4.52 -15.64
N PHE A 215 -17.89 3.70 -16.54
CA PHE A 215 -18.23 3.71 -17.96
C PHE A 215 -17.96 2.34 -18.60
N ALA A 216 -18.86 1.89 -19.46
CA ALA A 216 -18.72 0.69 -20.29
C ALA A 216 -19.41 0.92 -21.64
N GLY A 217 -18.65 1.07 -22.74
CA GLY A 217 -19.22 1.39 -24.04
C GLY A 217 -18.18 1.88 -25.05
N VAL A 218 -18.67 2.44 -26.17
CA VAL A 218 -17.81 3.02 -27.21
C VAL A 218 -17.38 4.43 -26.82
N ASN A 219 -16.08 4.71 -26.87
CA ASN A 219 -15.49 5.99 -26.48
C ASN A 219 -14.57 6.52 -27.59
N GLY A 220 -15.17 7.03 -28.67
CA GLY A 220 -14.45 7.65 -29.78
C GLY A 220 -13.26 6.83 -30.29
N GLY A 221 -12.10 7.46 -30.41
CA GLY A 221 -10.86 6.82 -30.84
C GLY A 221 -10.35 5.69 -29.93
N TYR A 222 -10.79 5.63 -28.68
CA TYR A 222 -10.48 4.52 -27.77
C TYR A 222 -11.25 3.23 -28.08
N GLY A 223 -12.30 3.30 -28.94
CA GLY A 223 -13.13 2.15 -29.25
C GLY A 223 -13.92 1.66 -28.03
N ASN A 224 -14.16 0.36 -27.93
CA ASN A 224 -14.80 -0.24 -26.77
C ASN A 224 -13.94 -0.05 -25.53
N THR A 225 -14.49 0.62 -24.54
CA THR A 225 -13.75 1.12 -23.36
C THR A 225 -14.49 0.79 -22.09
N VAL A 226 -13.76 0.38 -21.06
CA VAL A 226 -14.23 0.29 -19.68
C VAL A 226 -13.44 1.29 -18.84
N ILE A 227 -14.13 2.00 -17.92
CA ILE A 227 -13.51 2.87 -16.94
C ILE A 227 -13.98 2.42 -15.56
N VAL A 228 -13.04 2.23 -14.65
CA VAL A 228 -13.31 1.83 -13.26
C VAL A 228 -12.82 2.93 -12.32
N ASP A 229 -13.70 3.37 -11.44
CA ASP A 229 -13.40 4.30 -10.36
C ASP A 229 -13.00 3.48 -9.14
N HIS A 230 -11.81 3.74 -8.60
CA HIS A 230 -11.27 3.09 -7.43
C HIS A 230 -11.27 4.04 -6.22
N GLU A 231 -10.97 3.50 -5.07
CA GLU A 231 -10.75 4.31 -3.87
C GLU A 231 -9.51 5.22 -4.01
N ASN A 232 -9.39 6.19 -3.10
CA ASN A 232 -8.26 7.12 -3.00
C ASN A 232 -8.02 7.97 -4.26
N GLY A 233 -9.09 8.31 -5.00
CA GLY A 233 -9.05 9.19 -6.17
C GLY A 233 -8.44 8.57 -7.42
N TYR A 234 -8.19 7.27 -7.42
CA TYR A 234 -7.73 6.56 -8.61
C TYR A 234 -8.90 6.20 -9.53
N LYS A 235 -8.62 6.28 -10.84
CA LYS A 235 -9.49 5.81 -11.91
C LYS A 235 -8.62 5.13 -12.96
N THR A 236 -9.09 4.02 -13.55
CA THR A 236 -8.38 3.32 -14.62
C THR A 236 -9.26 3.17 -15.85
N MET A 237 -8.66 3.27 -17.03
CA MET A 237 -9.32 3.12 -18.33
C MET A 237 -8.68 1.99 -19.13
N TYR A 238 -9.52 1.18 -19.71
CA TYR A 238 -9.17 0.00 -20.51
C TYR A 238 -9.81 0.15 -21.88
N ALA A 239 -9.00 0.37 -22.91
CA ALA A 239 -9.48 0.71 -24.25
C ALA A 239 -9.10 -0.35 -25.29
N HIS A 240 -9.67 -0.20 -26.49
CA HIS A 240 -9.53 -1.08 -27.66
C HIS A 240 -10.06 -2.50 -27.46
N CYS A 241 -11.01 -2.68 -26.51
CA CYS A 241 -11.58 -3.99 -26.21
C CYS A 241 -12.30 -4.58 -27.44
N SER A 242 -12.18 -5.89 -27.67
CA SER A 242 -13.02 -6.61 -28.62
C SER A 242 -14.42 -6.86 -28.08
N LYS A 243 -14.51 -7.07 -26.76
CA LYS A 243 -15.75 -7.32 -26.04
C LYS A 243 -15.66 -6.68 -24.65
N ILE A 244 -16.75 -6.08 -24.21
CA ILE A 244 -16.98 -5.65 -22.82
C ILE A 244 -17.84 -6.73 -22.16
N THR A 245 -17.48 -7.16 -20.94
CA THR A 245 -18.15 -8.26 -20.21
C THR A 245 -18.84 -7.78 -18.94
N ILE A 246 -18.88 -6.47 -18.74
CA ILE A 246 -19.35 -5.85 -17.51
C ILE A 246 -20.17 -4.61 -17.82
N ASP A 247 -21.17 -4.31 -17.02
CA ASP A 247 -22.02 -3.14 -17.18
C ASP A 247 -21.58 -1.97 -16.29
N GLN A 248 -21.92 -0.76 -16.73
CA GLN A 248 -21.74 0.45 -15.91
C GLN A 248 -22.51 0.32 -14.58
N GLY A 249 -21.93 0.80 -13.49
CA GLY A 249 -22.46 0.71 -12.15
C GLY A 249 -22.12 -0.58 -11.39
N THR A 250 -21.53 -1.57 -12.09
CA THR A 250 -21.16 -2.84 -11.45
C THR A 250 -19.96 -2.67 -10.53
N LYS A 251 -20.02 -3.28 -9.34
CA LYS A 251 -18.87 -3.40 -8.45
C LYS A 251 -17.95 -4.52 -8.93
N VAL A 252 -16.66 -4.22 -8.98
CA VAL A 252 -15.62 -5.16 -9.39
C VAL A 252 -14.55 -5.29 -8.31
N SER A 253 -13.94 -6.47 -8.24
CA SER A 253 -12.73 -6.70 -7.44
C SER A 253 -11.51 -6.83 -8.34
N ALA A 254 -10.32 -6.64 -7.79
CA ALA A 254 -9.09 -6.90 -8.52
C ALA A 254 -9.08 -8.32 -9.08
N GLY A 255 -8.87 -8.46 -10.39
CA GLY A 255 -8.94 -9.76 -11.08
C GLY A 255 -10.30 -10.07 -11.74
N THR A 256 -11.34 -9.24 -11.50
CA THR A 256 -12.59 -9.37 -12.27
C THR A 256 -12.30 -9.14 -13.76
N VAL A 257 -12.79 -10.05 -14.61
CA VAL A 257 -12.67 -9.92 -16.06
C VAL A 257 -13.71 -8.93 -16.55
N ILE A 258 -13.23 -7.79 -17.08
CA ILE A 258 -14.07 -6.65 -17.48
C ILE A 258 -14.20 -6.53 -19.00
N GLY A 259 -13.41 -7.31 -19.74
CA GLY A 259 -13.44 -7.31 -21.19
C GLY A 259 -12.36 -8.21 -21.78
N ALA A 260 -12.19 -8.13 -23.08
CA ALA A 260 -11.21 -8.90 -23.84
C ALA A 260 -10.39 -7.99 -24.77
N ILE A 261 -9.12 -8.33 -24.96
CA ILE A 261 -8.20 -7.65 -25.88
C ILE A 261 -8.79 -7.60 -27.28
N GLY A 262 -8.73 -6.43 -27.89
CA GLY A 262 -9.21 -6.22 -29.24
C GLY A 262 -8.38 -5.23 -30.04
N ARG A 263 -9.04 -4.67 -31.07
CA ARG A 263 -8.48 -3.67 -31.99
C ARG A 263 -9.55 -2.65 -32.40
N THR A 264 -10.49 -2.33 -31.49
CA THR A 264 -11.55 -1.36 -31.82
C THR A 264 -11.02 0.07 -31.70
N GLY A 265 -11.65 1.02 -32.39
CA GLY A 265 -11.18 2.42 -32.40
C GLY A 265 -9.87 2.59 -33.20
N SER A 266 -9.05 3.56 -32.78
CA SER A 266 -7.78 3.91 -33.44
C SER A 266 -6.64 3.02 -32.95
N ALA A 267 -6.65 1.74 -33.36
CA ALA A 267 -5.64 0.75 -32.97
C ALA A 267 -4.93 0.15 -34.18
N THR A 268 -3.61 0.05 -34.14
CA THR A 268 -2.80 -0.53 -35.24
C THR A 268 -2.75 -2.07 -35.22
N GLY A 269 -2.99 -2.68 -34.06
CA GLY A 269 -3.02 -4.13 -33.84
C GLY A 269 -3.71 -4.50 -32.55
N PRO A 270 -3.90 -5.78 -32.22
CA PRO A 270 -4.52 -6.21 -30.98
C PRO A 270 -3.65 -5.81 -29.77
N HIS A 271 -4.20 -5.00 -28.86
CA HIS A 271 -3.56 -4.59 -27.62
C HIS A 271 -4.58 -4.02 -26.64
N LEU A 272 -4.22 -3.93 -25.36
CA LEU A 272 -4.88 -3.09 -24.37
C LEU A 272 -4.16 -1.74 -24.32
N HIS A 273 -4.87 -0.65 -24.53
CA HIS A 273 -4.44 0.68 -24.12
C HIS A 273 -4.96 0.94 -22.70
N PHE A 274 -4.04 1.16 -21.76
CA PHE A 274 -4.31 1.29 -20.33
C PHE A 274 -3.90 2.64 -19.80
N GLU A 275 -4.83 3.40 -19.21
CA GLU A 275 -4.55 4.69 -18.57
C GLU A 275 -4.87 4.62 -17.08
N VAL A 276 -4.11 5.38 -16.30
CA VAL A 276 -4.35 5.61 -14.87
C VAL A 276 -4.52 7.10 -14.61
N PHE A 277 -5.55 7.43 -13.85
CA PHE A 277 -5.81 8.78 -13.39
C PHE A 277 -5.71 8.81 -11.86
N LEU A 278 -5.22 9.92 -11.33
CA LEU A 278 -5.22 10.23 -9.91
C LEU A 278 -5.77 11.65 -9.73
N ASN A 279 -6.88 11.77 -8.99
CA ASN A 279 -7.59 13.03 -8.78
C ASN A 279 -7.89 13.78 -10.12
N GLY A 280 -8.33 13.03 -11.12
CA GLY A 280 -8.67 13.54 -12.44
C GLY A 280 -7.49 13.75 -13.41
N ASN A 281 -6.26 13.68 -12.95
CA ASN A 281 -5.07 13.87 -13.79
C ASN A 281 -4.50 12.53 -14.26
N ARG A 282 -4.07 12.44 -15.52
CA ARG A 282 -3.36 11.28 -16.05
C ARG A 282 -2.00 11.15 -15.39
N VAL A 283 -1.68 9.95 -14.93
CA VAL A 283 -0.38 9.60 -14.35
C VAL A 283 0.26 8.46 -15.12
N ASN A 284 1.58 8.28 -14.96
CA ASN A 284 2.28 7.18 -15.63
C ASN A 284 1.77 5.82 -15.10
N PRO A 285 1.11 5.00 -15.95
CA PRO A 285 0.54 3.72 -15.51
C PRO A 285 1.59 2.73 -15.03
N GLU A 286 2.78 2.71 -15.63
CA GLU A 286 3.86 1.81 -15.21
C GLU A 286 4.34 2.12 -13.79
N ALA A 287 4.42 3.40 -13.43
CA ALA A 287 4.75 3.81 -12.08
C ALA A 287 3.62 3.43 -11.09
N ALA A 288 2.36 3.61 -11.50
CA ALA A 288 1.20 3.24 -10.67
C ALA A 288 1.14 1.71 -10.41
N LEU A 289 1.41 0.87 -11.43
CA LEU A 289 1.44 -0.59 -11.29
C LEU A 289 2.56 -1.11 -10.38
N LYS A 290 3.63 -0.33 -10.20
CA LYS A 290 4.73 -0.66 -9.29
C LYS A 290 4.46 -0.28 -7.83
N LYS A 291 3.45 0.55 -7.56
CA LYS A 291 3.13 0.99 -6.19
C LYS A 291 2.63 -0.14 -5.31
N SER A 292 3.08 -0.11 -4.07
CA SER A 292 2.62 -0.99 -3.01
C SER A 292 2.12 -0.18 -1.81
N LEU A 293 1.21 -0.78 -1.04
CA LEU A 293 0.66 -0.24 0.19
C LEU A 293 1.23 -1.02 1.37
N LYS A 294 1.68 -0.31 2.40
CA LYS A 294 1.99 -0.87 3.71
C LYS A 294 0.74 -0.81 4.57
N ILE A 295 0.21 -1.95 4.97
CA ILE A 295 -0.94 -2.07 5.87
C ILE A 295 -0.45 -2.56 7.21
N VAL A 296 -0.72 -1.78 8.27
CA VAL A 296 -0.36 -2.12 9.64
C VAL A 296 -1.63 -2.43 10.40
N THR A 297 -1.75 -3.65 10.89
CA THR A 297 -2.90 -4.10 11.69
C THR A 297 -2.42 -4.42 13.11
N PRO A 298 -2.86 -3.68 14.14
CA PRO A 298 -2.57 -4.02 15.52
C PRO A 298 -3.12 -5.41 15.84
N LEU A 299 -2.32 -6.22 16.53
CA LEU A 299 -2.75 -7.53 17.02
C LEU A 299 -3.12 -7.40 18.50
N ASP A 300 -4.32 -7.82 18.86
CA ASP A 300 -4.82 -7.80 20.24
C ASP A 300 -3.92 -8.69 21.13
N PRO A 301 -3.30 -8.12 22.17
CA PRO A 301 -2.46 -8.89 23.09
C PRO A 301 -3.22 -10.00 23.81
N GLY A 302 -4.53 -9.90 23.94
CA GLY A 302 -5.35 -10.90 24.65
C GLY A 302 -5.61 -12.21 23.93
N LYS A 303 -5.49 -12.26 22.60
CA LYS A 303 -5.74 -13.49 21.82
C LYS A 303 -4.57 -14.47 21.78
N PHE A 304 -3.35 -14.08 22.16
CA PHE A 304 -2.16 -14.90 22.08
C PHE A 304 -1.60 -15.38 23.44
N ALA A 305 -2.29 -15.06 24.54
CA ALA A 305 -1.92 -15.53 25.88
C ALA A 305 -2.41 -16.96 26.18
N ARG A 306 -3.00 -17.65 25.19
CA ARG A 306 -3.56 -19.02 25.34
C ARG A 306 -3.02 -20.01 24.29
N LEU A 307 -1.77 -19.87 23.89
CA LEU A 307 -1.07 -20.91 23.13
C LEU A 307 0.22 -21.28 23.86
#